data_3fcfc009aa91bd7e6f4773bfccb1c134
#
_entry.id   3fcfc009aa91bd7e6f4773bfccb1c134
#
_cell.length_a   1.000
_cell.length_b   1.000
_cell.length_c   1.000
_cell.angle_alpha   90.00
_cell.angle_beta   90.00
_cell.angle_gamma   90.00
#
_symmetry.space_group_name_H-M   'P 1'
#
loop_
_entity.id
_entity.type
_entity.pdbx_description
1 polymer ?
#
loop_
_entity_poly.entity_id
_entity_poly.type
_entity_poly.pdbx_seq_one_letter_code
_entity_poly.pdbx_strand_id
1 'polypeptide(L)'
;MPRKKRARKMLMPPTIKGLSVTGVRGRKSNQMFLLLEEYEAIRLLDYCMLNQEQAAVLMEISRPTLTRIYEEARRKVATAFVEGRDIVFRGGKVKFEENWYSCNNCK
;
A
#
# COMPACT_ATOMS: atom_id res chain seq x y z
N MET A 1 2.06 -12.36 -25.63
CA MET A 1 3.13 -11.94 -24.77
C MET A 1 2.66 -11.07 -23.63
N PRO A 2 2.88 -11.47 -22.42
CA PRO A 2 2.38 -10.64 -21.31
C PRO A 2 3.14 -9.33 -21.25
N ARG A 3 2.41 -8.32 -20.96
CA ARG A 3 2.98 -7.01 -20.85
C ARG A 3 3.64 -6.83 -19.50
N LYS A 4 4.81 -6.26 -19.50
CA LYS A 4 5.49 -5.96 -18.28
C LYS A 4 4.72 -4.92 -17.50
N LYS A 5 4.58 -5.15 -16.20
CA LYS A 5 3.96 -4.16 -15.36
C LYS A 5 4.87 -2.96 -15.16
N ARG A 6 4.28 -1.79 -15.25
CA ARG A 6 5.02 -0.59 -14.96
C ARG A 6 5.17 -0.41 -13.48
N ALA A 7 6.31 0.14 -13.06
CA ALA A 7 6.49 0.50 -11.67
C ALA A 7 5.53 1.62 -11.31
N ARG A 8 4.85 1.48 -10.18
CA ARG A 8 3.98 2.53 -9.66
C ARG A 8 4.82 3.49 -8.84
N LYS A 9 4.51 4.76 -8.95
CA LYS A 9 5.27 5.76 -8.24
C LYS A 9 4.82 5.87 -6.80
N MET A 10 5.78 5.98 -5.90
CA MET A 10 5.53 6.30 -4.50
C MET A 10 6.28 7.57 -4.17
N LEU A 11 5.66 8.40 -3.32
CA LEU A 11 6.31 9.64 -2.94
C LEU A 11 7.42 9.40 -1.94
N MET A 12 7.23 8.47 -1.03
CA MET A 12 8.26 8.15 -0.05
C MET A 12 7.97 6.78 0.55
N PRO A 13 9.00 6.12 1.08
CA PRO A 13 8.79 4.82 1.67
C PRO A 13 7.98 4.91 2.97
N PRO A 14 7.35 3.81 3.37
CA PRO A 14 6.65 3.81 4.66
C PRO A 14 7.62 4.03 5.81
N THR A 15 7.11 4.63 6.87
CA THR A 15 7.92 4.86 8.06
C THR A 15 8.02 3.61 8.93
N ILE A 16 7.18 2.62 8.69
CA ILE A 16 7.20 1.38 9.44
C ILE A 16 7.34 0.22 8.47
N LYS A 17 7.73 -0.92 8.99
CA LYS A 17 7.87 -2.12 8.16
C LYS A 17 6.65 -3.01 8.22
N GLY A 18 5.73 -2.72 9.10
CA GLY A 18 4.55 -3.52 9.24
C GLY A 18 3.88 -3.24 10.55
N LEU A 19 2.88 -4.04 10.84
CA LEU A 19 2.12 -3.93 12.08
C LEU A 19 2.05 -5.29 12.73
N SER A 20 2.20 -5.33 14.04
CA SER A 20 2.14 -6.57 14.81
C SER A 20 0.86 -6.61 15.61
N VAL A 21 0.28 -7.78 15.71
CA VAL A 21 -0.93 -7.98 16.47
C VAL A 21 -0.57 -8.19 17.92
N THR A 22 -1.37 -7.61 18.81
CA THR A 22 -1.21 -7.83 20.25
C THR A 22 -2.44 -8.51 20.79
N GLY A 23 -2.25 -9.28 21.85
CA GLY A 23 -3.37 -9.88 22.53
C GLY A 23 -4.00 -11.07 21.86
N VAL A 24 -3.31 -11.67 20.91
CA VAL A 24 -3.85 -12.81 20.21
C VAL A 24 -3.52 -14.07 20.97
N ARG A 25 -4.55 -14.85 21.19
CA ARG A 25 -4.40 -16.11 21.87
C ARG A 25 -4.17 -17.22 20.88
N GLY A 26 -3.28 -18.15 21.20
CA GLY A 26 -2.99 -19.25 20.30
C GLY A 26 -2.55 -18.75 18.95
N ARG A 27 -1.69 -17.81 18.96
CA ARG A 27 -1.30 -17.11 17.78
C ARG A 27 -0.58 -17.97 16.77
N LYS A 28 -0.94 -17.81 15.53
CA LYS A 28 -0.24 -18.43 14.42
C LYS A 28 0.61 -17.40 13.74
N SER A 29 1.64 -17.86 13.08
CA SER A 29 2.52 -16.93 12.40
C SER A 29 2.06 -16.65 10.97
N ASN A 30 0.77 -16.53 10.79
CA ASN A 30 0.21 -16.18 9.50
C ASN A 30 0.31 -14.70 9.27
N GLN A 31 1.26 -14.30 8.47
CA GLN A 31 1.43 -12.89 8.14
C GLN A 31 0.68 -12.56 6.87
N MET A 32 0.20 -11.33 6.81
CA MET A 32 -0.39 -10.80 5.61
C MET A 32 0.60 -9.87 4.97
N PHE A 33 0.96 -10.11 3.71
CA PHE A 33 1.93 -9.26 3.03
C PHE A 33 1.20 -8.20 2.24
N LEU A 34 1.46 -6.95 2.58
CA LEU A 34 0.88 -5.82 1.88
C LEU A 34 1.94 -5.26 0.97
N LEU A 35 1.64 -5.23 -0.32
CA LEU A 35 2.60 -4.70 -1.28
C LEU A 35 2.76 -3.21 -1.08
N LEU A 36 3.93 -2.69 -1.44
CA LEU A 36 4.16 -1.26 -1.27
C LEU A 36 3.18 -0.43 -2.07
N GLU A 37 2.82 -0.87 -3.26
CA GLU A 37 1.83 -0.14 -4.05
C GLU A 37 0.47 -0.17 -3.38
N GLU A 38 0.16 -1.23 -2.68
CA GLU A 38 -1.09 -1.31 -1.94
C GLU A 38 -1.09 -0.37 -0.75
N TYR A 39 0.04 -0.29 -0.06
CA TYR A 39 0.19 0.68 1.01
C TYR A 39 0.00 2.10 0.49
N GLU A 40 0.61 2.41 -0.64
CA GLU A 40 0.53 3.76 -1.18
C GLU A 40 -0.89 4.11 -1.60
N ALA A 41 -1.62 3.15 -2.16
CA ALA A 41 -3.02 3.42 -2.52
C ALA A 41 -3.83 3.78 -1.29
N ILE A 42 -3.66 3.03 -0.21
CA ILE A 42 -4.39 3.34 1.02
C ILE A 42 -3.95 4.69 1.57
N ARG A 43 -2.66 4.96 1.54
CA ARG A 43 -2.16 6.22 2.08
C ARG A 43 -2.77 7.41 1.34
N LEU A 44 -2.77 7.34 0.02
CA LEU A 44 -3.27 8.46 -0.76
C LEU A 44 -4.77 8.63 -0.67
N LEU A 45 -5.49 7.52 -0.73
CA LEU A 45 -6.96 7.59 -0.77
C LEU A 45 -7.57 7.76 0.61
N ASP A 46 -7.07 7.02 1.59
CA ASP A 46 -7.71 7.00 2.90
C ASP A 46 -7.06 7.93 3.91
N TYR A 47 -5.77 8.14 3.81
CA TYR A 47 -5.08 9.03 4.73
C TYR A 47 -5.00 10.46 4.20
N CYS A 48 -4.57 10.60 2.97
CA CYS A 48 -4.47 11.93 2.35
C CYS A 48 -5.82 12.41 1.82
N MET A 49 -6.80 11.51 1.72
CA MET A 49 -8.16 11.85 1.33
C MET A 49 -8.26 12.35 -0.10
N LEU A 50 -7.40 11.85 -0.95
CA LEU A 50 -7.47 12.20 -2.37
C LEU A 50 -8.54 11.36 -3.06
N ASN A 51 -9.05 11.87 -4.18
CA ASN A 51 -9.94 11.04 -4.96
C ASN A 51 -9.12 10.10 -5.86
N GLN A 52 -9.80 9.18 -6.52
CA GLN A 52 -9.09 8.17 -7.29
C GLN A 52 -8.34 8.74 -8.47
N GLU A 53 -8.89 9.78 -9.08
CA GLU A 53 -8.21 10.43 -10.19
C GLU A 53 -6.89 11.03 -9.75
N GLN A 54 -6.92 11.74 -8.64
CA GLN A 54 -5.72 12.38 -8.12
C GLN A 54 -4.67 11.37 -7.72
N ALA A 55 -5.11 10.31 -7.05
CA ALA A 55 -4.18 9.30 -6.59
C ALA A 55 -3.57 8.55 -7.77
N ALA A 56 -4.36 8.27 -8.79
CA ALA A 56 -3.85 7.57 -9.96
C ALA A 56 -2.78 8.40 -10.65
N VAL A 57 -3.01 9.70 -10.76
CA VAL A 57 -2.01 10.58 -11.36
C VAL A 57 -0.70 10.53 -10.57
N LEU A 58 -0.80 10.61 -9.25
CA LEU A 58 0.41 10.60 -8.43
C LEU A 58 1.16 9.28 -8.53
N MET A 59 0.45 8.18 -8.63
CA MET A 59 1.08 6.87 -8.76
C MET A 59 1.45 6.53 -10.20
N GLU A 60 1.09 7.40 -11.14
CA GLU A 60 1.39 7.22 -12.56
C GLU A 60 0.81 5.93 -13.10
N ILE A 61 -0.42 5.66 -12.73
CA ILE A 61 -1.15 4.50 -13.23
C ILE A 61 -2.53 4.92 -13.67
N SER A 62 -3.21 4.03 -14.37
CA SER A 62 -4.56 4.30 -14.77
C SER A 62 -5.51 4.15 -13.59
N ARG A 63 -6.66 4.80 -13.68
CA ARG A 63 -7.62 4.71 -12.61
C ARG A 63 -8.14 3.29 -12.37
N PRO A 64 -8.44 2.50 -13.42
CA PRO A 64 -8.83 1.12 -13.15
C PRO A 64 -7.76 0.29 -12.47
N THR A 65 -6.49 0.54 -12.80
CA THR A 65 -5.40 -0.15 -12.12
C THR A 65 -5.37 0.25 -10.65
N LEU A 66 -5.52 1.53 -10.37
CA LEU A 66 -5.55 1.98 -8.99
C LEU A 66 -6.70 1.35 -8.23
N THR A 67 -7.88 1.29 -8.86
CA THR A 67 -9.03 0.70 -8.20
C THR A 67 -8.76 -0.74 -7.80
N ARG A 68 -8.14 -1.52 -8.69
CA ARG A 68 -7.84 -2.90 -8.37
C ARG A 68 -6.82 -3.01 -7.23
N ILE A 69 -5.78 -2.17 -7.29
CA ILE A 69 -4.78 -2.17 -6.23
C ILE A 69 -5.41 -1.81 -4.89
N TYR A 70 -6.24 -0.80 -4.91
CA TYR A 70 -6.88 -0.31 -3.69
C TYR A 70 -7.83 -1.35 -3.09
N GLU A 71 -8.62 -1.99 -3.94
CA GLU A 71 -9.55 -3.00 -3.45
C GLU A 71 -8.82 -4.18 -2.83
N GLU A 72 -7.76 -4.61 -3.48
CA GLU A 72 -6.96 -5.70 -2.93
C GLU A 72 -6.30 -5.29 -1.62
N ALA A 73 -5.81 -4.05 -1.56
CA ALA A 73 -5.18 -3.55 -0.35
C ALA A 73 -6.18 -3.55 0.82
N ARG A 74 -7.37 -3.06 0.57
CA ARG A 74 -8.37 -2.98 1.63
C ARG A 74 -8.80 -4.36 2.08
N ARG A 75 -8.93 -5.31 1.16
CA ARG A 75 -9.29 -6.65 1.54
C ARG A 75 -8.23 -7.30 2.41
N LYS A 76 -6.96 -7.07 2.07
CA LYS A 76 -5.87 -7.61 2.86
C LYS A 76 -5.87 -7.04 4.26
N VAL A 77 -6.05 -5.73 4.37
CA VAL A 77 -6.08 -5.10 5.68
C VAL A 77 -7.25 -5.62 6.50
N ALA A 78 -8.42 -5.71 5.87
CA ALA A 78 -9.59 -6.22 6.58
C ALA A 78 -9.38 -7.66 7.04
N THR A 79 -8.77 -8.48 6.19
CA THR A 79 -8.51 -9.86 6.56
C THR A 79 -7.57 -9.94 7.75
N ALA A 80 -6.49 -9.16 7.71
CA ALA A 80 -5.54 -9.17 8.83
C ALA A 80 -6.20 -8.67 10.09
N PHE A 81 -7.02 -7.65 9.95
CA PHE A 81 -7.70 -7.07 11.08
C PHE A 81 -8.65 -8.06 11.75
N VAL A 82 -9.45 -8.74 10.93
CA VAL A 82 -10.48 -9.64 11.47
C VAL A 82 -9.86 -10.95 11.96
N GLU A 83 -8.86 -11.43 11.26
CA GLU A 83 -8.27 -12.73 11.59
C GLU A 83 -7.07 -12.63 12.53
N GLY A 84 -6.68 -11.42 12.89
CA GLY A 84 -5.58 -11.25 13.82
C GLY A 84 -4.23 -11.62 13.24
N ARG A 85 -3.94 -11.16 12.03
CA ARG A 85 -2.67 -11.43 11.37
C ARG A 85 -1.79 -10.20 11.41
N ASP A 86 -0.50 -10.43 11.54
CA ASP A 86 0.46 -9.35 11.35
C ASP A 86 0.45 -8.91 9.89
N ILE A 87 0.75 -7.64 9.69
CA ILE A 87 0.89 -7.10 8.33
C ILE A 87 2.34 -6.75 8.12
N VAL A 88 2.91 -7.20 7.01
CA VAL A 88 4.29 -6.90 6.66
C VAL A 88 4.27 -6.22 5.31
N PHE A 89 4.89 -5.06 5.21
CA PHE A 89 5.00 -4.33 3.94
C PHE A 89 6.18 -4.87 3.18
N ARG A 90 5.94 -5.31 1.94
CA ARG A 90 7.08 -5.75 1.15
C ARG A 90 6.67 -5.99 -0.29
N GLY A 91 7.67 -5.94 -1.15
CA GLY A 91 7.46 -6.28 -2.55
C GLY A 91 6.68 -5.23 -3.29
N GLY A 92 6.16 -5.66 -4.44
CA GLY A 92 5.39 -4.75 -5.25
C GLY A 92 6.22 -4.08 -6.32
N LYS A 93 5.52 -3.42 -7.23
CA LYS A 93 6.15 -2.72 -8.35
C LYS A 93 6.05 -1.23 -8.10
N VAL A 94 7.04 -0.68 -7.41
CA VAL A 94 7.02 0.74 -7.09
C VAL A 94 8.37 1.36 -7.40
N LYS A 95 8.35 2.66 -7.64
CA LYS A 95 9.55 3.46 -7.77
C LYS A 95 9.33 4.71 -6.93
N PHE A 96 10.40 5.19 -6.34
CA PHE A 96 10.28 6.31 -5.43
C PHE A 96 10.63 7.61 -6.11
N GLU A 97 10.07 8.67 -5.58
CA GLU A 97 10.40 10.00 -6.04
C GLU A 97 11.88 10.25 -5.80
N GLU A 98 12.51 10.90 -6.78
CA GLU A 98 13.93 11.17 -6.67
C GLU A 98 14.26 12.00 -5.44
N ASN A 99 13.39 12.94 -5.12
CA ASN A 99 13.62 13.84 -4.01
C ASN A 99 12.65 13.59 -2.88
N TRP A 100 12.31 12.33 -2.66
CA TRP A 100 11.29 12.00 -1.68
C TRP A 100 11.65 12.51 -0.28
N TYR A 101 12.92 12.58 0.02
CA TYR A 101 13.34 13.01 1.36
C TYR A 101 13.03 14.47 1.62
N SER A 102 12.79 15.25 0.61
CA SER A 102 12.46 16.65 0.82
C SER A 102 10.97 16.92 0.70
N CYS A 103 10.17 15.91 0.53
CA CYS A 103 8.73 16.05 0.42
C CYS A 103 8.07 15.85 1.76
N ASN A 104 7.45 16.90 2.27
CA ASN A 104 6.77 16.81 3.55
C ASN A 104 5.28 17.04 3.45
N ASN A 105 4.74 16.94 2.28
CA ASN A 105 3.38 17.42 2.07
C ASN A 105 2.32 16.46 2.54
N CYS A 106 2.59 15.19 2.46
CA CYS A 106 1.63 14.19 2.88
C CYS A 106 2.16 13.48 4.10
N LYS A 107 1.95 14.10 5.20
CA LYS A 107 2.45 13.49 6.41
C LYS A 107 1.45 12.69 7.15
#